data_cb0792ae4b71c8ebba38c47ffcda0701
#
_entry.id   cb0792ae4b71c8ebba38c47ffcda0701
#
_cell.length_a   1.000
_cell.length_b   1.000
_cell.length_c   1.000
_cell.angle_alpha   90.00
_cell.angle_beta   90.00
_cell.angle_gamma   90.00
#
_symmetry.space_group_name_H-M   'P 1'
#
loop_
_entity.id
_entity.type
_entity.pdbx_description
1 polymer ?
#
loop_
_entity_poly.entity_id
_entity_poly.type
_entity_poly.pdbx_seq_one_letter_code
_entity_poly.pdbx_strand_id
1 'polypeptide(L)'
;MAFSFRGTGVSWIGPKGPDQGTVDVYIDGKKVESIDTHNESRVSTQELFSVSGVKDKEHTIKIVKTSGDVLRTDVFRYTVKKVG
;
A
#
# COMPACT_ATOMS: atom_id res chain seq x y z
N MET A 1 -8.29 -5.60 -2.11
CA MET A 1 -7.90 -4.49 -3.01
C MET A 1 -6.55 -4.79 -3.62
N ALA A 2 -6.44 -4.64 -4.91
CA ALA A 2 -5.19 -4.95 -5.62
C ALA A 2 -4.93 -3.91 -6.70
N PHE A 3 -3.65 -3.64 -6.96
CA PHE A 3 -3.21 -2.69 -7.97
C PHE A 3 -1.98 -3.28 -8.68
N SER A 4 -2.02 -3.36 -9.99
CA SER A 4 -0.91 -3.84 -10.80
C SER A 4 -0.16 -2.67 -11.42
N PHE A 5 1.16 -2.76 -11.42
CA PHE A 5 2.02 -1.74 -11.97
C PHE A 5 3.26 -2.38 -12.59
N ARG A 6 3.91 -1.65 -13.50
CA ARG A 6 5.21 -2.04 -14.03
C ARG A 6 6.25 -1.01 -13.61
N GLY A 7 7.22 -1.43 -12.82
CA GLY A 7 8.23 -0.50 -12.34
C GLY A 7 9.12 -1.10 -11.26
N THR A 8 9.85 -0.24 -10.57
CA THR A 8 10.86 -0.62 -9.59
C THR A 8 10.47 -0.30 -8.15
N GLY A 9 9.30 0.27 -7.94
CA GLY A 9 8.82 0.57 -6.60
C GLY A 9 7.38 1.02 -6.61
N VAL A 10 6.75 0.96 -5.43
CA VAL A 10 5.37 1.39 -5.25
C VAL A 10 5.19 1.96 -3.85
N SER A 11 4.35 2.98 -3.75
CA SER A 11 3.92 3.57 -2.47
C SER A 11 2.41 3.51 -2.38
N TRP A 12 1.91 3.21 -1.19
CA TRP A 12 0.49 3.21 -0.90
C TRP A 12 0.18 4.39 0.00
N ILE A 13 -0.67 5.28 -0.48
CA ILE A 13 -1.04 6.52 0.20
C ILE A 13 -2.50 6.44 0.61
N GLY A 14 -2.79 6.76 1.85
CA GLY A 14 -4.17 6.75 2.34
C GLY A 14 -4.30 7.37 3.72
N PRO A 15 -5.53 7.43 4.24
CA PRO A 15 -5.78 7.99 5.56
C PRO A 15 -5.60 6.95 6.66
N LYS A 16 -5.43 7.43 7.89
CA LYS A 16 -5.62 6.65 9.12
C LYS A 16 -6.84 7.19 9.84
N GLY A 17 -7.49 6.38 10.64
CA GLY A 17 -8.65 6.83 11.36
C GLY A 17 -9.18 5.83 12.37
N PRO A 18 -10.16 6.26 13.21
CA PRO A 18 -10.67 5.41 14.30
C PRO A 18 -11.49 4.22 13.82
N ASP A 19 -12.02 4.26 12.60
CA ASP A 19 -12.78 3.17 11.99
C ASP A 19 -11.89 2.20 11.18
N GLN A 20 -10.60 2.44 11.13
CA GLN A 20 -9.64 1.62 10.41
C GLN A 20 -8.85 0.72 11.37
N GLY A 21 -8.24 -0.32 10.84
CA GLY A 21 -7.47 -1.27 11.62
C GLY A 21 -6.26 -1.77 10.86
N THR A 22 -5.85 -3.00 11.13
CA THR A 22 -4.66 -3.58 10.51
C THR A 22 -4.96 -4.13 9.14
N VAL A 23 -3.96 -4.08 8.28
CA VAL A 23 -4.00 -4.66 6.94
C VAL A 23 -2.72 -5.45 6.69
N ASP A 24 -2.81 -6.44 5.81
CA ASP A 24 -1.65 -7.16 5.30
C ASP A 24 -1.36 -6.70 3.89
N VAL A 25 -0.09 -6.46 3.60
CA VAL A 25 0.36 -6.04 2.27
C VAL A 25 1.09 -7.20 1.61
N TYR A 26 0.66 -7.52 0.39
CA TYR A 26 1.25 -8.57 -0.43
C TYR A 26 1.83 -7.96 -1.70
N ILE A 27 3.02 -8.42 -2.07
CA ILE A 27 3.62 -8.10 -3.37
C ILE A 27 3.80 -9.42 -4.13
N ASP A 28 3.20 -9.50 -5.30
CA ASP A 28 3.25 -10.69 -6.16
C ASP A 28 2.81 -11.96 -5.43
N GLY A 29 1.78 -11.83 -4.58
CA GLY A 29 1.23 -12.94 -3.83
C GLY A 29 1.94 -13.28 -2.54
N LYS A 30 3.03 -12.58 -2.22
CA LYS A 30 3.81 -12.83 -1.01
C LYS A 30 3.59 -11.70 0.01
N LYS A 31 3.22 -12.07 1.23
CA LYS A 31 3.06 -11.10 2.31
C LYS A 31 4.41 -10.48 2.67
N VAL A 32 4.47 -9.15 2.63
CA VAL A 32 5.70 -8.40 2.90
C VAL A 32 5.62 -7.57 4.17
N GLU A 33 4.41 -7.17 4.60
CA GLU A 33 4.26 -6.34 5.79
C GLU A 33 2.83 -6.36 6.31
N SER A 34 2.67 -6.06 7.61
CA SER A 34 1.39 -5.74 8.23
C SER A 34 1.45 -4.30 8.70
N ILE A 35 0.38 -3.54 8.46
CA ILE A 35 0.33 -2.11 8.75
C ILE A 35 -0.90 -1.82 9.59
N ASP A 36 -0.73 -1.03 10.65
CA ASP A 36 -1.85 -0.54 11.46
C ASP A 36 -2.25 0.83 10.92
N THR A 37 -3.45 0.91 10.34
CA THR A 37 -4.02 2.15 9.84
C THR A 37 -4.97 2.80 10.83
N HIS A 38 -5.09 2.23 12.04
CA HIS A 38 -5.90 2.82 13.10
C HIS A 38 -5.22 4.05 13.69
N ASN A 39 -6.00 5.08 13.92
CA ASN A 39 -5.57 6.28 14.66
C ASN A 39 -6.79 6.86 15.37
N GLU A 40 -6.62 7.37 16.56
CA GLU A 40 -7.74 7.95 17.33
C GLU A 40 -8.36 9.13 16.63
N SER A 41 -7.56 9.91 15.90
CA SER A 41 -8.03 11.03 15.09
C SER A 41 -7.82 10.69 13.62
N ARG A 42 -8.71 11.19 12.77
CA ARG A 42 -8.55 10.99 11.32
C ARG A 42 -7.38 11.82 10.80
N VAL A 43 -6.46 11.16 10.12
CA VAL A 43 -5.31 11.79 9.49
C VAL A 43 -5.33 11.40 8.01
N SER A 44 -5.36 12.39 7.13
CA SER A 44 -5.42 12.14 5.69
C SER A 44 -4.04 12.16 5.04
N THR A 45 -3.95 11.50 3.90
CA THR A 45 -2.80 11.55 2.99
C THR A 45 -1.48 11.14 3.64
N GLN A 46 -1.47 9.94 4.24
CA GLN A 46 -0.26 9.36 4.82
C GLN A 46 0.34 8.34 3.86
N GLU A 47 1.67 8.28 3.78
CA GLU A 47 2.35 7.19 3.11
C GLU A 47 2.31 5.98 4.06
N LEU A 48 1.43 5.03 3.78
CA LEU A 48 1.19 3.89 4.64
C LEU A 48 2.19 2.76 4.40
N PHE A 49 2.64 2.62 3.16
CA PHE A 49 3.58 1.58 2.77
C PHE A 49 4.38 2.05 1.57
N SER A 50 5.65 1.65 1.52
CA SER A 50 6.53 1.97 0.40
C SER A 50 7.56 0.86 0.24
N VAL A 51 7.85 0.50 -1.00
CA VAL A 51 8.91 -0.43 -1.34
C VAL A 51 9.61 0.06 -2.60
N SER A 52 10.92 -0.13 -2.66
CA SER A 52 11.74 0.24 -3.81
C SER A 52 12.78 -0.83 -4.08
N GLY A 53 13.45 -0.74 -5.22
CA GLY A 53 14.50 -1.70 -5.57
C GLY A 53 14.00 -3.06 -6.01
N VAL A 54 12.71 -3.19 -6.36
CA VAL A 54 12.21 -4.42 -6.97
C VAL A 54 12.60 -4.46 -8.45
N LYS A 55 12.58 -5.64 -9.04
CA LYS A 55 12.91 -5.78 -10.47
C LYS A 55 11.94 -4.98 -11.33
N ASP A 56 12.46 -4.38 -12.39
CA ASP A 56 11.66 -3.62 -13.36
C ASP A 56 10.82 -4.57 -14.21
N LYS A 57 9.67 -4.94 -13.70
CA LYS A 57 8.71 -5.82 -14.36
C LYS A 57 7.33 -5.54 -13.80
N GLU A 58 6.33 -6.25 -14.29
CA GLU A 58 4.97 -6.15 -13.75
C GLU A 58 4.90 -6.77 -12.35
N HIS A 59 4.33 -6.01 -11.43
CA HIS A 59 4.08 -6.42 -10.05
C HIS A 59 2.64 -6.14 -9.68
N THR A 60 2.14 -6.86 -8.70
CA THR A 60 0.83 -6.60 -8.11
C THR A 60 1.00 -6.37 -6.62
N ILE A 61 0.51 -5.22 -6.14
CA ILE A 61 0.37 -4.96 -4.72
C ILE A 61 -1.07 -5.27 -4.31
N LYS A 62 -1.24 -6.03 -3.23
CA LYS A 62 -2.56 -6.40 -2.72
C LYS A 62 -2.65 -6.03 -1.25
N ILE A 63 -3.73 -5.37 -0.88
CA ILE A 63 -4.01 -4.96 0.49
C ILE A 63 -5.21 -5.74 1.00
N VAL A 64 -5.05 -6.43 2.11
CA VAL A 64 -6.11 -7.23 2.74
C VAL A 64 -6.37 -6.71 4.14
N LYS A 65 -7.60 -6.28 4.39
CA LYS A 65 -8.01 -5.84 5.72
C LYS A 65 -8.09 -7.05 6.66
N THR A 66 -7.43 -6.96 7.80
CA THR A 66 -7.45 -8.01 8.81
C THR A 66 -8.20 -7.60 10.08
N SER A 67 -8.41 -6.30 10.31
CA SER A 67 -9.21 -5.79 11.41
C SER A 67 -9.74 -4.41 11.06
N GLY A 68 -10.62 -3.87 11.93
CA GLY A 68 -11.27 -2.59 11.72
C GLY A 68 -12.53 -2.69 10.89
N ASP A 69 -13.29 -1.61 10.80
CA ASP A 69 -14.58 -1.58 10.11
C ASP A 69 -14.42 -1.34 8.61
N VAL A 70 -13.48 -0.48 8.24
CA VAL A 70 -13.29 -0.06 6.84
C VAL A 70 -11.82 -0.09 6.45
N LEU A 71 -11.59 -0.19 5.16
CA LEU A 71 -10.29 0.01 4.53
C LEU A 71 -10.44 1.19 3.56
N ARG A 72 -9.59 2.20 3.74
CA ARG A 72 -9.59 3.38 2.88
C ARG A 72 -8.25 3.54 2.19
N THR A 73 -8.27 3.99 0.95
CA THR A 73 -7.07 4.29 0.20
C THR A 73 -7.29 5.54 -0.65
N ASP A 74 -6.26 6.35 -0.83
CA ASP A 74 -6.31 7.51 -1.72
C ASP A 74 -5.70 7.15 -3.07
N VAL A 75 -4.45 6.71 -3.07
CA VAL A 75 -3.72 6.51 -4.31
C VAL A 75 -2.56 5.54 -4.12
N PHE A 76 -2.21 4.84 -5.20
CA PHE A 76 -0.94 4.14 -5.33
C PHE A 76 -0.05 4.96 -6.25
N ARG A 77 1.21 5.11 -5.87
CA ARG A 77 2.25 5.71 -6.71
C ARG A 77 3.29 4.66 -7.01
N TYR A 78 3.79 4.63 -8.20
CA TYR A 78 4.82 3.68 -8.57
C TYR A 78 5.94 4.38 -9.33
N THR A 79 7.13 3.78 -9.21
CA THR A 79 8.33 4.31 -9.84
C THR A 79 8.67 3.49 -11.06
N VAL A 80 8.86 4.15 -12.19
CA VAL A 80 9.32 3.52 -13.42
C VAL A 80 10.81 3.79 -13.59
N LYS A 81 11.51 2.83 -14.18
CA LYS A 81 12.92 3.01 -14.49
C LYS A 81 13.06 3.98 -15.64
N LYS A 82 13.85 5.04 -15.46
CA LYS A 82 14.15 5.95 -16.56
C LYS A 82 15.07 5.28 -17.55
N VAL A 83 14.70 5.37 -18.81
CA VAL A 83 15.55 5.02 -19.94
C VAL A 83 16.21 6.31 -20.39
N GLY A 84 17.50 6.40 -20.24
CA GLY A 84 18.11 7.66 -20.57
C GLY A 84 19.51 7.57 -20.95
#